data_ed7a242bc6a57f7cdb22954cbdd97f76
#
_entry.id   ed7a242bc6a57f7cdb22954cbdd97f76
#
_cell.length_a   1.000
_cell.length_b   1.000
_cell.length_c   1.000
_cell.angle_alpha   90.00
_cell.angle_beta   90.00
_cell.angle_gamma   90.00
#
_symmetry.space_group_name_H-M   'P 1'
#
loop_
_entity.id
_entity.type
_entity.pdbx_description
1 polymer ?
#
loop_
_entity_poly.entity_id
_entity_poly.type
_entity_poly.pdbx_seq_one_letter_code
_entity_poly.pdbx_strand_id
1 'polypeptide(L)'
;LNLNIKFYTMITLDNIENVQKEWGDSLVKLGSLKSNKEACNNEAESLINRLYGYQNGTVLFKPTKAKDNQFRLTFEGAKSYFIGENSNFSEDKGFALQPWTNVRFENASVILNEKSATAMGNYFFTEPNGNVVKVEYTFGYFLDSNQDLRINLHHSSLPYSN
;
A
#
# COMPACT_ATOMS: atom_id res chain seq x y z
N LEU A 1 0.59 -0.87 -44.83
CA LEU A 1 0.32 -0.12 -43.60
C LEU A 1 0.15 -1.14 -42.46
N ASN A 2 1.23 -1.37 -41.67
CA ASN A 2 1.13 -2.14 -40.44
C ASN A 2 0.53 -1.22 -39.37
N LEU A 3 -0.76 -1.35 -39.11
CA LEU A 3 -1.41 -0.81 -37.95
C LEU A 3 -0.93 -1.62 -36.73
N ASN A 4 0.09 -1.10 -36.00
CA ASN A 4 0.39 -1.57 -34.67
C ASN A 4 -0.78 -1.16 -33.74
N ILE A 5 -1.80 -2.02 -33.68
CA ILE A 5 -2.85 -1.90 -32.67
C ILE A 5 -2.17 -2.21 -31.33
N LYS A 6 -1.80 -1.17 -30.58
CA LYS A 6 -1.46 -1.30 -29.16
C LYS A 6 -2.74 -1.76 -28.46
N PHE A 7 -2.80 -3.04 -28.09
CA PHE A 7 -3.80 -3.50 -27.13
C PHE A 7 -3.49 -2.83 -25.80
N TYR A 8 -4.25 -1.79 -25.44
CA TYR A 8 -4.19 -1.24 -24.10
C TYR A 8 -4.78 -2.31 -23.17
N THR A 9 -3.97 -2.76 -22.24
CA THR A 9 -4.44 -3.66 -21.19
C THR A 9 -5.38 -2.85 -20.29
N MET A 10 -6.64 -3.23 -20.24
CA MET A 10 -7.61 -2.61 -19.32
C MET A 10 -7.40 -3.17 -17.93
N ILE A 11 -7.54 -2.32 -16.92
CA ILE A 11 -7.50 -2.73 -15.53
C ILE A 11 -8.73 -3.60 -15.23
N THR A 12 -8.53 -4.75 -14.61
CA THR A 12 -9.58 -5.68 -14.18
C THR A 12 -9.70 -5.71 -12.65
N LEU A 13 -10.80 -6.23 -12.16
CA LEU A 13 -10.98 -6.47 -10.72
C LEU A 13 -9.88 -7.39 -10.18
N ASP A 14 -9.56 -8.46 -10.90
CA ASP A 14 -8.49 -9.39 -10.51
C ASP A 14 -7.13 -8.69 -10.38
N ASN A 15 -6.83 -7.69 -11.23
CA ASN A 15 -5.60 -6.91 -11.11
C ASN A 15 -5.57 -6.13 -9.78
N ILE A 16 -6.70 -5.53 -9.39
CA ILE A 16 -6.82 -4.79 -8.13
C ILE A 16 -6.64 -5.73 -6.95
N GLU A 17 -7.35 -6.86 -6.93
CA GLU A 17 -7.30 -7.84 -5.85
C GLU A 17 -5.89 -8.46 -5.71
N ASN A 18 -5.20 -8.71 -6.82
CA ASN A 18 -3.81 -9.18 -6.80
C ASN A 18 -2.86 -8.16 -6.17
N VAL A 19 -2.97 -6.88 -6.51
CA VAL A 19 -2.15 -5.82 -5.92
C VAL A 19 -2.46 -5.67 -4.42
N GLN A 20 -3.73 -5.74 -4.03
CA GLN A 20 -4.14 -5.71 -2.62
C GLN A 20 -3.56 -6.89 -1.84
N LYS A 21 -3.63 -8.09 -2.42
CA LYS A 21 -3.03 -9.29 -1.81
C LYS A 21 -1.52 -9.16 -1.68
N GLU A 22 -0.82 -8.72 -2.73
CA GLU A 22 0.62 -8.52 -2.71
C GLU A 22 1.03 -7.48 -1.65
N TRP A 23 0.26 -6.41 -1.52
CA TRP A 23 0.48 -5.40 -0.48
C TRP A 23 0.39 -6.02 0.93
N GLY A 24 -0.67 -6.78 1.20
CA GLY A 24 -0.87 -7.45 2.48
C GLY A 24 0.22 -8.48 2.80
N ASP A 25 0.57 -9.33 1.83
CA ASP A 25 1.63 -10.34 1.98
C ASP A 25 2.99 -9.68 2.25
N SER A 26 3.27 -8.54 1.60
CA SER A 26 4.51 -7.78 1.82
C SER A 26 4.59 -7.18 3.23
N LEU A 27 3.48 -6.72 3.80
CA LEU A 27 3.45 -6.26 5.19
C LEU A 27 3.76 -7.39 6.19
N VAL A 28 3.16 -8.56 5.97
CA VAL A 28 3.44 -9.74 6.80
C VAL A 28 4.92 -10.13 6.69
N LYS A 29 5.47 -10.12 5.49
CA LYS A 29 6.89 -10.40 5.24
C LYS A 29 7.81 -9.40 5.94
N LEU A 30 7.52 -8.09 5.88
CA LEU A 30 8.28 -7.06 6.60
C LEU A 30 8.33 -7.33 8.11
N GLY A 31 7.20 -7.65 8.71
CA GLY A 31 7.13 -8.01 10.13
C GLY A 31 8.01 -9.20 10.48
N SER A 32 8.10 -10.22 9.61
CA SER A 32 8.96 -11.39 9.80
C SER A 32 10.46 -11.08 9.69
N LEU A 33 10.81 -9.99 9.00
CA LEU A 33 12.19 -9.53 8.80
C LEU A 33 12.66 -8.52 9.85
N LYS A 34 11.85 -8.20 10.84
CA LYS A 34 12.12 -7.17 11.85
C LYS A 34 13.49 -7.27 12.50
N SER A 35 14.00 -8.48 12.74
CA SER A 35 15.32 -8.71 13.35
C SER A 35 16.50 -8.58 12.37
N ASN A 36 16.24 -8.50 11.07
CA ASN A 36 17.25 -8.32 10.03
C ASN A 36 17.03 -7.00 9.31
N LYS A 37 17.73 -5.97 9.80
CA LYS A 37 17.57 -4.58 9.33
C LYS A 37 17.82 -4.42 7.83
N GLU A 38 18.86 -5.05 7.30
CA GLU A 38 19.19 -4.97 5.86
C GLU A 38 18.10 -5.61 5.00
N ALA A 39 17.68 -6.82 5.33
CA ALA A 39 16.62 -7.51 4.62
C ALA A 39 15.29 -6.75 4.72
N CYS A 40 14.99 -6.17 5.88
CA CYS A 40 13.79 -5.36 6.10
C CYS A 40 13.81 -4.08 5.24
N ASN A 41 14.93 -3.36 5.18
CA ASN A 41 15.09 -2.19 4.33
C ASN A 41 14.90 -2.55 2.84
N ASN A 42 15.56 -3.61 2.37
CA ASN A 42 15.47 -4.04 0.98
C ASN A 42 14.03 -4.45 0.60
N GLU A 43 13.31 -5.13 1.49
CA GLU A 43 11.92 -5.51 1.27
C GLU A 43 10.99 -4.28 1.26
N ALA A 44 11.19 -3.31 2.15
CA ALA A 44 10.39 -2.09 2.19
C ALA A 44 10.58 -1.26 0.91
N GLU A 45 11.82 -1.11 0.44
CA GLU A 45 12.11 -0.44 -0.83
C GLU A 45 11.49 -1.19 -2.02
N SER A 46 11.60 -2.51 -2.03
CA SER A 46 11.00 -3.36 -3.05
C SER A 46 9.47 -3.23 -3.08
N LEU A 47 8.80 -3.29 -1.94
CA LEU A 47 7.35 -3.10 -1.82
C LEU A 47 6.94 -1.75 -2.41
N ILE A 48 7.58 -0.66 -1.96
CA ILE A 48 7.21 0.69 -2.38
C ILE A 48 7.46 0.88 -3.87
N ASN A 49 8.59 0.43 -4.39
CA ASN A 49 8.95 0.56 -5.80
C ASN A 49 8.05 -0.28 -6.72
N ARG A 50 7.56 -1.42 -6.27
CA ARG A 50 6.66 -2.26 -7.08
C ARG A 50 5.23 -1.76 -7.07
N LEU A 51 4.72 -1.33 -5.92
CA LEU A 51 3.29 -1.08 -5.76
C LEU A 51 2.93 0.41 -5.79
N TYR A 52 3.82 1.32 -5.39
CA TYR A 52 3.51 2.74 -5.32
C TYR A 52 4.13 3.52 -6.48
N GLY A 53 3.43 4.55 -6.92
CA GLY A 53 3.82 5.38 -8.06
C GLY A 53 4.77 6.54 -7.74
N TYR A 54 5.58 6.49 -6.67
CA TYR A 54 6.49 7.61 -6.33
C TYR A 54 7.52 7.93 -7.42
N GLN A 55 7.87 6.96 -8.26
CA GLN A 55 8.76 7.18 -9.41
C GLN A 55 8.05 7.89 -10.57
N ASN A 56 6.71 7.89 -10.58
CA ASN A 56 5.89 8.46 -11.64
C ASN A 56 5.33 9.84 -11.28
N GLY A 57 5.39 10.22 -10.00
CA GLY A 57 4.87 11.50 -9.52
C GLY A 57 4.46 11.46 -8.05
N THR A 58 3.57 12.37 -7.67
CA THR A 58 3.06 12.46 -6.31
C THR A 58 2.13 11.28 -6.01
N VAL A 59 2.31 10.68 -4.83
CA VAL A 59 1.38 9.74 -4.23
C VAL A 59 0.69 10.40 -3.06
N LEU A 60 -0.64 10.37 -3.05
CA LEU A 60 -1.44 10.89 -1.96
C LEU A 60 -1.60 9.78 -0.91
N PHE A 61 -0.66 9.72 0.01
CA PHE A 61 -0.67 8.71 1.06
C PHE A 61 -0.90 9.35 2.43
N LYS A 62 -2.04 9.01 3.05
CA LYS A 62 -2.38 9.32 4.43
C LYS A 62 -2.55 7.99 5.20
N PRO A 63 -1.51 7.52 5.90
CA PRO A 63 -1.57 6.28 6.65
C PRO A 63 -2.41 6.37 7.92
N THR A 64 -2.79 5.22 8.47
CA THR A 64 -3.69 5.10 9.63
C THR A 64 -3.14 5.78 10.88
N LYS A 65 -1.86 5.53 11.21
CA LYS A 65 -1.22 5.94 12.47
C LYS A 65 -0.27 7.13 12.30
N ALA A 66 -0.50 8.02 11.33
CA ALA A 66 0.26 9.25 11.19
C ALA A 66 -0.52 10.42 11.79
N LYS A 67 0.11 11.19 12.69
CA LYS A 67 -0.49 12.30 13.43
C LYS A 67 0.19 13.63 13.11
N ASP A 68 1.49 13.71 13.30
CA ASP A 68 2.24 14.97 13.16
C ASP A 68 2.62 15.22 11.69
N ASN A 69 3.14 14.22 11.02
CA ASN A 69 3.37 14.21 9.57
C ASN A 69 2.32 13.31 8.90
N GLN A 70 1.11 13.82 8.76
CA GLN A 70 -0.05 13.02 8.32
C GLN A 70 0.09 12.48 6.90
N PHE A 71 0.69 13.25 5.98
CA PHE A 71 0.72 12.96 4.56
C PHE A 71 2.11 12.55 4.12
N ARG A 72 2.22 11.35 3.54
CA ARG A 72 3.48 10.75 3.13
C ARG A 72 3.63 10.84 1.61
N LEU A 73 3.92 12.06 1.14
CA LEU A 73 3.96 12.40 -0.29
C LEU A 73 5.26 11.98 -0.98
N THR A 74 6.22 11.42 -0.22
CA THR A 74 7.53 11.00 -0.71
C THR A 74 7.80 9.53 -0.40
N PHE A 75 8.66 8.91 -1.19
CA PHE A 75 9.16 7.56 -0.95
C PHE A 75 9.71 7.38 0.47
N GLU A 76 10.52 8.34 0.93
CA GLU A 76 11.13 8.30 2.27
C GLU A 76 10.08 8.35 3.39
N GLY A 77 9.04 9.16 3.22
CA GLY A 77 7.94 9.24 4.17
C GLY A 77 7.13 7.95 4.23
N ALA A 78 6.89 7.30 3.10
CA ALA A 78 6.23 6.00 3.04
C ALA A 78 7.08 4.90 3.67
N LYS A 79 8.37 4.84 3.33
CA LYS A 79 9.32 3.88 3.91
C LYS A 79 9.39 4.01 5.43
N SER A 80 9.51 5.25 5.93
CA SER A 80 9.51 5.53 7.36
C SER A 80 8.25 5.01 8.05
N TYR A 81 7.09 5.23 7.47
CA TYR A 81 5.84 4.71 8.04
C TYR A 81 5.85 3.18 8.19
N PHE A 82 6.32 2.47 7.17
CA PHE A 82 6.32 1.00 7.19
C PHE A 82 7.34 0.40 8.14
N ILE A 83 8.56 0.94 8.21
CA ILE A 83 9.67 0.33 8.98
C ILE A 83 10.28 1.20 10.07
N GLY A 84 9.87 2.46 10.22
CA GLY A 84 10.43 3.40 11.21
C GLY A 84 11.83 3.90 10.88
N GLU A 85 12.55 4.29 11.93
CA GLU A 85 13.98 4.64 11.90
C GLU A 85 14.37 5.86 11.03
N ASN A 86 13.48 6.81 10.82
CA ASN A 86 13.76 8.05 10.13
C ASN A 86 13.50 9.25 11.07
N SER A 87 14.55 10.02 11.39
CA SER A 87 14.46 11.15 12.32
C SER A 87 13.51 12.27 11.85
N ASN A 88 13.28 12.39 10.54
CA ASN A 88 12.34 13.35 9.98
C ASN A 88 10.87 12.95 10.24
N PHE A 89 10.63 11.70 10.62
CA PHE A 89 9.32 11.14 10.93
C PHE A 89 9.38 10.41 12.27
N SER A 90 9.78 11.13 13.32
CA SER A 90 10.07 10.56 14.66
C SER A 90 8.89 9.86 15.33
N GLU A 91 7.66 10.11 14.89
CA GLU A 91 6.45 9.42 15.36
C GLU A 91 6.35 7.97 14.86
N ASP A 92 7.07 7.61 13.77
CA ASP A 92 6.95 6.31 13.14
C ASP A 92 7.61 5.20 13.97
N LYS A 93 6.84 4.15 14.24
CA LYS A 93 7.32 2.95 14.95
C LYS A 93 7.48 1.74 14.02
N GLY A 94 7.24 1.94 12.72
CA GLY A 94 7.20 0.86 11.74
C GLY A 94 5.89 0.08 11.79
N PHE A 95 4.88 0.56 11.08
CA PHE A 95 3.55 -0.08 11.06
C PHE A 95 3.60 -1.55 10.61
N ALA A 96 4.46 -1.86 9.63
CA ALA A 96 4.64 -3.23 9.15
C ALA A 96 5.44 -4.12 10.12
N LEU A 97 6.19 -3.52 11.05
CA LEU A 97 7.00 -4.24 12.04
C LEU A 97 6.21 -4.61 13.30
N GLN A 98 5.00 -4.11 13.46
CA GLN A 98 4.03 -4.74 14.34
C GLN A 98 3.76 -6.11 13.71
N PRO A 99 3.97 -7.24 14.40
CA PRO A 99 4.01 -8.53 13.72
C PRO A 99 2.62 -8.96 13.29
N TRP A 100 2.20 -8.48 12.10
CA TRP A 100 0.96 -8.94 11.47
C TRP A 100 1.17 -10.36 10.93
N THR A 101 0.21 -11.26 11.16
CA THR A 101 0.24 -12.64 10.65
C THR A 101 -0.61 -12.82 9.40
N ASN A 102 -1.56 -11.91 9.17
CA ASN A 102 -2.39 -11.90 7.98
C ASN A 102 -2.93 -10.49 7.72
N VAL A 103 -3.11 -10.14 6.46
CA VAL A 103 -3.81 -8.93 6.03
C VAL A 103 -4.82 -9.32 4.96
N ARG A 104 -6.10 -9.06 5.20
CA ARG A 104 -7.20 -9.43 4.31
C ARG A 104 -7.98 -8.19 3.89
N PHE A 105 -8.22 -8.06 2.60
CA PHE A 105 -9.01 -6.96 2.02
C PHE A 105 -10.45 -7.39 1.78
N GLU A 106 -11.39 -6.46 2.01
CA GLU A 106 -12.79 -6.55 1.60
C GLU A 106 -13.15 -5.26 0.88
N ASN A 107 -13.22 -5.30 -0.45
CA ASN A 107 -13.69 -4.18 -1.24
C ASN A 107 -15.20 -3.97 -1.02
N ALA A 108 -15.60 -2.78 -0.59
CA ALA A 108 -17.00 -2.38 -0.62
C ALA A 108 -17.44 -2.15 -2.07
N SER A 109 -16.58 -1.50 -2.86
CA SER A 109 -16.74 -1.36 -4.31
C SER A 109 -15.43 -0.93 -4.97
N VAL A 110 -15.33 -1.18 -6.28
CA VAL A 110 -14.22 -0.77 -7.13
C VAL A 110 -14.77 -0.07 -8.36
N ILE A 111 -14.25 1.12 -8.67
CA ILE A 111 -14.52 1.83 -9.92
C ILE A 111 -13.36 1.53 -10.86
N LEU A 112 -13.65 0.94 -12.01
CA LEU A 112 -12.68 0.60 -13.04
C LEU A 112 -12.82 1.56 -14.21
N ASN A 113 -11.72 2.19 -14.61
CA ASN A 113 -11.60 2.94 -15.85
C ASN A 113 -10.48 2.31 -16.69
N GLU A 114 -10.31 2.77 -17.93
CA GLU A 114 -9.34 2.21 -18.86
C GLU A 114 -7.90 2.16 -18.29
N LYS A 115 -7.45 3.26 -17.65
CA LYS A 115 -6.08 3.42 -17.14
C LYS A 115 -5.98 3.75 -15.66
N SER A 116 -7.10 3.77 -14.94
CA SER A 116 -7.15 4.06 -13.52
C SER A 116 -8.24 3.27 -12.83
N ALA A 117 -8.11 3.08 -11.53
CA ALA A 117 -9.14 2.48 -10.71
C ALA A 117 -9.15 3.10 -9.32
N THR A 118 -10.29 3.02 -8.66
CA THR A 118 -10.42 3.43 -7.25
C THR A 118 -11.17 2.35 -6.49
N ALA A 119 -10.63 1.92 -5.36
CA ALA A 119 -11.23 0.92 -4.49
C ALA A 119 -11.43 1.50 -3.09
N MET A 120 -12.54 1.16 -2.47
CA MET A 120 -12.85 1.52 -1.09
C MET A 120 -13.39 0.29 -0.36
N GLY A 121 -12.99 0.15 0.91
CA GLY A 121 -13.46 -0.95 1.73
C GLY A 121 -12.75 -1.04 3.07
N ASN A 122 -12.70 -2.22 3.61
CA ASN A 122 -12.00 -2.54 4.84
C ASN A 122 -10.85 -3.51 4.58
N TYR A 123 -9.78 -3.37 5.35
CA TYR A 123 -8.78 -4.42 5.47
C TYR A 123 -8.60 -4.79 6.95
N PHE A 124 -8.28 -6.04 7.17
CA PHE A 124 -8.24 -6.66 8.48
C PHE A 124 -6.84 -7.18 8.74
N PHE A 125 -6.24 -6.66 9.80
CA PHE A 125 -4.89 -7.01 10.22
C PHE A 125 -4.97 -7.96 11.40
N THR A 126 -4.44 -9.16 11.25
CA THR A 126 -4.44 -10.18 12.31
C THR A 126 -3.13 -10.10 13.09
N GLU A 127 -3.23 -9.93 14.41
CA GLU A 127 -2.11 -9.98 15.35
C GLU A 127 -1.71 -11.43 15.67
N PRO A 128 -0.50 -11.68 16.22
CA PRO A 128 -0.05 -13.03 16.60
C PRO A 128 -0.95 -13.75 17.61
N ASN A 129 -1.63 -12.98 18.46
CA ASN A 129 -2.59 -13.51 19.45
C ASN A 129 -3.97 -13.85 18.85
N GLY A 130 -4.15 -13.62 17.53
CA GLY A 130 -5.41 -13.84 16.83
C GLY A 130 -6.39 -12.66 16.84
N ASN A 131 -6.10 -11.57 17.55
CA ASN A 131 -6.91 -10.36 17.47
C ASN A 131 -6.88 -9.79 16.06
N VAL A 132 -8.01 -9.22 15.63
CA VAL A 132 -8.17 -8.62 14.30
C VAL A 132 -8.45 -7.13 14.44
N VAL A 133 -7.61 -6.32 13.83
CA VAL A 133 -7.78 -4.87 13.74
C VAL A 133 -8.42 -4.52 12.41
N LYS A 134 -9.62 -3.95 12.45
CA LYS A 134 -10.31 -3.43 11.26
C LYS A 134 -9.85 -2.02 10.96
N VAL A 135 -9.52 -1.75 9.72
CA VAL A 135 -9.11 -0.44 9.22
C VAL A 135 -9.85 -0.16 7.91
N GLU A 136 -10.24 1.07 7.68
CA GLU A 136 -10.89 1.54 6.46
C GLU A 136 -9.84 2.01 5.46
N TYR A 137 -10.08 1.79 4.16
CA TYR A 137 -9.18 2.28 3.12
C TYR A 137 -9.92 2.87 1.92
N THR A 138 -9.21 3.77 1.26
CA THR A 138 -9.43 4.17 -0.13
C THR A 138 -8.11 4.10 -0.87
N PHE A 139 -8.06 3.30 -1.94
CA PHE A 139 -6.91 3.20 -2.83
C PHE A 139 -7.25 3.75 -4.21
N GLY A 140 -6.34 4.51 -4.78
CA GLY A 140 -6.36 4.88 -6.19
C GLY A 140 -5.19 4.21 -6.92
N TYR A 141 -5.46 3.73 -8.12
CA TYR A 141 -4.50 3.02 -8.97
C TYR A 141 -4.43 3.63 -10.36
N PHE A 142 -3.28 3.48 -11.01
CA PHE A 142 -3.09 3.85 -12.41
C PHE A 142 -2.13 2.89 -13.10
N LEU A 143 -2.21 2.78 -14.42
CA LEU A 143 -1.21 2.08 -15.23
C LEU A 143 -0.08 3.04 -15.57
N ASP A 144 1.14 2.66 -15.23
CA ASP A 144 2.33 3.41 -15.62
C ASP A 144 2.69 3.19 -17.12
N SER A 145 3.78 3.78 -17.58
CA SER A 145 4.24 3.65 -18.96
C SER A 145 4.60 2.20 -19.36
N ASN A 146 4.91 1.35 -18.39
CA ASN A 146 5.22 -0.07 -18.58
C ASN A 146 3.97 -0.96 -18.53
N GLN A 147 2.79 -0.37 -18.29
CA GLN A 147 1.52 -1.07 -18.05
C GLN A 147 1.50 -1.81 -16.71
N ASP A 148 2.33 -1.41 -15.75
CA ASP A 148 2.28 -1.89 -14.38
C ASP A 148 1.28 -1.07 -13.57
N LEU A 149 0.49 -1.76 -12.75
CA LEU A 149 -0.48 -1.11 -11.87
C LEU A 149 0.22 -0.52 -10.64
N ARG A 150 0.05 0.80 -10.44
CA ARG A 150 0.66 1.56 -9.36
C ARG A 150 -0.38 2.25 -8.49
N ILE A 151 -0.10 2.36 -7.20
CA ILE A 151 -0.91 3.11 -6.23
C ILE A 151 -0.50 4.58 -6.28
N ASN A 152 -1.45 5.50 -6.51
CA ASN A 152 -1.25 6.94 -6.40
C ASN A 152 -2.09 7.60 -5.30
N LEU A 153 -3.04 6.87 -4.72
CA LEU A 153 -3.83 7.29 -3.57
C LEU A 153 -3.93 6.14 -2.58
N HIS A 154 -3.62 6.39 -1.32
CA HIS A 154 -3.81 5.46 -0.22
C HIS A 154 -4.21 6.24 1.03
N HIS A 155 -5.47 6.25 1.35
CA HIS A 155 -6.00 6.82 2.59
C HIS A 155 -6.51 5.71 3.50
N SER A 156 -6.04 5.72 4.73
CA SER A 156 -6.46 4.79 5.77
C SER A 156 -6.90 5.51 7.03
N SER A 157 -7.92 4.97 7.68
CA SER A 157 -8.41 5.45 8.96
C SER A 157 -8.95 4.29 9.82
N LEU A 158 -8.93 4.47 11.13
CA LEU A 158 -9.70 3.60 12.01
C LEU A 158 -11.18 3.93 11.86
N PRO A 159 -12.08 2.94 12.02
CA PRO A 159 -13.50 3.21 12.12
C PRO A 159 -13.80 4.23 13.22
N TYR A 160 -14.79 5.06 12.97
CA TYR A 160 -15.25 6.02 13.98
C TYR A 160 -15.64 5.28 15.26
N SER A 161 -15.20 5.81 16.40
CA SER A 161 -15.57 5.34 17.74
C SER A 161 -16.12 6.49 18.56
N ASN A 162 -17.21 6.25 19.29
CA ASN A 162 -17.78 7.20 20.25
C ASN A 162 -16.94 7.28 21.52
#